data_26cfb3328d77efc50c5cae79c5b26d43
#
_entry.id   26cfb3328d77efc50c5cae79c5b26d43
#
_cell.length_a   1.000
_cell.length_b   1.000
_cell.length_c   1.000
_cell.angle_alpha   90.00
_cell.angle_beta   90.00
_cell.angle_gamma   90.00
#
_symmetry.space_group_name_H-M   'P 1'
#
loop_
_entity.id
_entity.type
_entity.pdbx_description
1 polymer ?
#
loop_
_entity_poly.entity_id
_entity_poly.type
_entity_poly.pdbx_seq_one_letter_code
_entity_poly.pdbx_strand_id
1 'polypeptide(L)'
;MNGAFCPVCGTPVAAPTSAVALSGWWRRVGATVVDNLLLFIPSSIVFLLVSDFAGRYVGALAALAVQGTYMVRFLASVKGQTIGNRVVDTAVRDALTGAAITSSQALRRWGFVAFYSVLDVTLPTSYTAIPTVIALVDCLFPLFDARKQTLHDKFAGTLVVRT
;
A
#
# COMPACT_ATOMS: atom_id res chain seq x y z
N MET A 1 13.20 2.96 37.92
CA MET A 1 13.86 2.84 36.59
C MET A 1 14.43 1.44 36.51
N ASN A 2 13.68 0.48 35.95
CA ASN A 2 14.13 -0.92 35.85
C ASN A 2 14.67 -1.15 34.43
N GLY A 3 15.97 -0.89 34.23
CA GLY A 3 16.68 -1.29 33.01
C GLY A 3 16.86 -2.81 33.01
N ALA A 4 16.45 -3.49 31.96
CA ALA A 4 16.74 -4.92 31.79
C ALA A 4 18.21 -5.08 31.43
N PHE A 5 18.92 -5.91 32.19
CA PHE A 5 20.32 -6.28 31.92
C PHE A 5 20.38 -7.70 31.36
N CYS A 6 21.33 -7.94 30.47
CA CYS A 6 21.60 -9.29 29.97
C CYS A 6 22.05 -10.19 31.14
N PRO A 7 21.39 -11.32 31.42
CA PRO A 7 21.74 -12.16 32.59
C PRO A 7 23.09 -12.87 32.44
N VAL A 8 23.72 -12.85 31.25
CA VAL A 8 24.98 -13.54 30.99
C VAL A 8 26.18 -12.58 31.01
N CYS A 9 26.02 -11.36 30.45
CA CYS A 9 27.15 -10.43 30.32
C CYS A 9 26.99 -9.12 31.11
N GLY A 10 25.85 -8.91 31.79
CA GLY A 10 25.57 -7.69 32.57
C GLY A 10 25.45 -6.40 31.77
N THR A 11 25.53 -6.44 30.44
CA THR A 11 25.34 -5.25 29.60
C THR A 11 23.88 -4.78 29.63
N PRO A 12 23.64 -3.46 29.72
CA PRO A 12 22.26 -2.95 29.63
C PRO A 12 21.66 -3.36 28.27
N VAL A 13 20.58 -4.11 28.33
CA VAL A 13 19.79 -4.40 27.13
C VAL A 13 19.08 -3.10 26.78
N ALA A 14 19.38 -2.54 25.60
CA ALA A 14 18.65 -1.40 25.08
C ALA A 14 17.16 -1.72 25.18
N ALA A 15 16.41 -0.84 25.86
CA ALA A 15 14.95 -0.98 25.93
C ALA A 15 14.44 -1.19 24.50
N PRO A 16 13.49 -2.11 24.26
CA PRO A 16 12.95 -2.33 22.94
C PRO A 16 12.51 -0.97 22.42
N THR A 17 13.14 -0.53 21.34
CA THR A 17 12.79 0.69 20.59
C THR A 17 11.27 0.77 20.57
N SER A 18 10.70 1.83 21.10
CA SER A 18 9.28 2.09 21.32
C SER A 18 8.41 1.32 20.32
N ALA A 19 7.55 0.43 20.84
CA ALA A 19 6.73 -0.44 20.00
C ALA A 19 6.08 0.39 18.90
N VAL A 20 6.51 0.19 17.66
CA VAL A 20 6.04 0.95 16.50
C VAL A 20 4.52 0.79 16.43
N ALA A 21 3.79 1.86 16.65
CA ALA A 21 2.34 1.82 16.67
C ALA A 21 1.81 1.49 15.26
N LEU A 22 1.22 0.31 15.10
CA LEU A 22 0.62 -0.10 13.84
C LEU A 22 -0.59 0.78 13.49
N SER A 23 -0.74 1.10 12.22
CA SER A 23 -1.88 1.86 11.72
C SER A 23 -3.17 1.02 11.80
N GLY A 24 -4.22 1.63 12.34
CA GLY A 24 -5.56 1.03 12.34
C GLY A 24 -6.17 1.00 10.93
N TRP A 25 -7.19 0.15 10.74
CA TRP A 25 -7.86 -0.05 9.47
C TRP A 25 -8.48 1.24 8.91
N TRP A 26 -9.18 2.03 9.71
CA TRP A 26 -9.82 3.28 9.29
C TRP A 26 -8.84 4.31 8.71
N ARG A 27 -7.63 4.42 9.26
CA ARG A 27 -6.61 5.30 8.71
C ARG A 27 -6.14 4.85 7.33
N ARG A 28 -6.03 3.54 7.12
CA ARG A 28 -5.67 2.97 5.81
C ARG A 28 -6.76 3.24 4.77
N VAL A 29 -8.03 3.04 5.14
CA VAL A 29 -9.17 3.37 4.28
C VAL A 29 -9.16 4.87 3.96
N GLY A 30 -8.99 5.74 4.95
CA GLY A 30 -8.90 7.18 4.75
C GLY A 30 -7.77 7.58 3.80
N ALA A 31 -6.56 7.01 3.97
CA ALA A 31 -5.44 7.25 3.05
C ALA A 31 -5.79 6.84 1.62
N THR A 32 -6.36 5.65 1.45
CA THR A 32 -6.74 5.12 0.12
C THR A 32 -7.81 6.00 -0.53
N VAL A 33 -8.81 6.47 0.22
CA VAL A 33 -9.85 7.37 -0.30
C VAL A 33 -9.23 8.68 -0.79
N VAL A 34 -8.37 9.31 -0.01
CA VAL A 34 -7.69 10.56 -0.39
C VAL A 34 -6.83 10.37 -1.65
N ASP A 35 -6.03 9.29 -1.69
CA ASP A 35 -5.18 8.99 -2.85
C ASP A 35 -6.03 8.71 -4.11
N ASN A 36 -7.14 7.97 -3.99
CA ASN A 36 -8.04 7.70 -5.11
C ASN A 36 -8.73 8.98 -5.62
N LEU A 37 -9.19 9.85 -4.73
CA LEU A 37 -9.79 11.13 -5.13
C LEU A 37 -8.77 12.02 -5.85
N LEU A 38 -7.53 12.07 -5.37
CA LEU A 38 -6.44 12.81 -6.01
C LEU A 38 -6.10 12.28 -7.40
N LEU A 39 -6.06 10.96 -7.54
CA LEU A 39 -5.66 10.30 -8.78
C LEU A 39 -6.82 10.14 -9.78
N PHE A 40 -8.07 10.32 -9.34
CA PHE A 40 -9.25 10.15 -10.18
C PHE A 40 -9.19 11.01 -11.45
N ILE A 41 -8.95 12.32 -11.30
CA ILE A 41 -8.90 13.25 -12.45
C ILE A 41 -7.77 12.92 -13.41
N PRO A 42 -6.48 12.85 -13.00
CA PRO A 42 -5.39 12.60 -13.94
C PRO A 42 -5.47 11.22 -14.59
N SER A 43 -5.88 10.18 -13.85
CA SER A 43 -6.04 8.85 -14.42
C SER A 43 -7.19 8.79 -15.43
N SER A 44 -8.32 9.48 -15.16
CA SER A 44 -9.45 9.54 -16.10
C SER A 44 -9.10 10.29 -17.39
N ILE A 45 -8.38 11.40 -17.30
CA ILE A 45 -7.92 12.15 -18.46
C ILE A 45 -7.02 11.25 -19.33
N VAL A 46 -6.03 10.60 -18.73
CA VAL A 46 -5.12 9.70 -19.46
C VAL A 46 -5.88 8.53 -20.06
N PHE A 47 -6.81 7.93 -19.29
CA PHE A 47 -7.66 6.85 -19.80
C PHE A 47 -8.44 7.28 -21.06
N LEU A 48 -9.14 8.41 -21.01
CA LEU A 48 -9.96 8.89 -22.12
C LEU A 48 -9.10 9.20 -23.36
N LEU A 49 -8.05 9.99 -23.18
CA LEU A 49 -7.17 10.38 -24.29
C LEU A 49 -6.52 9.17 -24.97
N VAL A 50 -5.99 8.23 -24.18
CA VAL A 50 -5.31 7.06 -24.75
C VAL A 50 -6.31 6.06 -25.34
N SER A 51 -7.48 5.91 -24.72
CA SER A 51 -8.53 5.00 -25.23
C SER A 51 -9.07 5.42 -26.60
N ASP A 52 -9.11 6.71 -26.89
CA ASP A 52 -9.55 7.25 -28.17
C ASP A 52 -8.60 6.83 -29.33
N PHE A 53 -7.29 6.79 -29.06
CA PHE A 53 -6.29 6.44 -30.10
C PHE A 53 -5.95 4.95 -30.14
N ALA A 54 -5.89 4.27 -28.99
CA ALA A 54 -5.31 2.94 -28.86
C ALA A 54 -6.26 1.90 -28.27
N GLY A 55 -7.49 2.29 -27.99
CA GLY A 55 -8.54 1.43 -27.43
C GLY A 55 -8.49 1.29 -25.91
N ARG A 56 -9.62 0.82 -25.35
CA ARG A 56 -9.89 0.83 -23.90
C ARG A 56 -8.86 0.11 -23.03
N TYR A 57 -8.28 -0.98 -23.54
CA TYR A 57 -7.29 -1.76 -22.76
C TYR A 57 -5.98 -1.00 -22.59
N VAL A 58 -5.51 -0.36 -23.67
CA VAL A 58 -4.29 0.46 -23.62
C VAL A 58 -4.52 1.70 -22.74
N GLY A 59 -5.70 2.32 -22.84
CA GLY A 59 -6.10 3.42 -21.95
C GLY A 59 -6.12 3.03 -20.47
N ALA A 60 -6.65 1.85 -20.15
CA ALA A 60 -6.65 1.33 -18.78
C ALA A 60 -5.22 1.07 -18.25
N LEU A 61 -4.35 0.47 -19.06
CA LEU A 61 -2.94 0.27 -18.68
C LEU A 61 -2.20 1.60 -18.50
N ALA A 62 -2.47 2.60 -19.33
CA ALA A 62 -1.90 3.94 -19.19
C ALA A 62 -2.36 4.62 -17.87
N ALA A 63 -3.65 4.52 -17.54
CA ALA A 63 -4.18 5.03 -16.27
C ALA A 63 -3.56 4.31 -15.05
N LEU A 64 -3.40 2.98 -15.12
CA LEU A 64 -2.70 2.20 -14.09
C LEU A 64 -1.22 2.62 -13.97
N ALA A 65 -0.54 2.94 -15.08
CA ALA A 65 0.83 3.42 -15.04
C ALA A 65 0.95 4.78 -14.31
N VAL A 66 -0.03 5.68 -14.47
CA VAL A 66 -0.10 6.93 -13.68
C VAL A 66 -0.19 6.64 -12.19
N GLN A 67 -1.10 5.75 -11.79
CA GLN A 67 -1.26 5.35 -10.39
C GLN A 67 0.00 4.68 -9.84
N GLY A 68 0.59 3.77 -10.60
CA GLY A 68 1.83 3.07 -10.23
C GLY A 68 3.01 4.00 -10.05
N THR A 69 3.18 4.96 -10.96
CA THR A 69 4.22 5.97 -10.85
C THR A 69 4.06 6.79 -9.58
N TYR A 70 2.86 7.26 -9.29
CA TYR A 70 2.56 7.96 -8.05
C TYR A 70 2.89 7.11 -6.82
N MET A 71 2.34 5.89 -6.74
CA MET A 71 2.53 5.01 -5.59
C MET A 71 4.01 4.67 -5.36
N VAL A 72 4.73 4.26 -6.41
CA VAL A 72 6.15 3.88 -6.29
C VAL A 72 7.01 5.07 -5.89
N ARG A 73 6.82 6.25 -6.50
CA ARG A 73 7.61 7.44 -6.19
C ARG A 73 7.42 7.92 -4.75
N PHE A 74 6.19 7.92 -4.27
CA PHE A 74 5.90 8.41 -2.93
C PHE A 74 6.25 7.39 -1.84
N LEU A 75 5.95 6.13 -2.03
CA LEU A 75 6.20 5.07 -1.06
C LEU A 75 7.68 4.71 -0.94
N ALA A 76 8.45 4.73 -2.05
CA ALA A 76 9.89 4.50 -2.01
C ALA A 76 10.69 5.73 -1.54
N SER A 77 10.03 6.84 -1.20
CA SER A 77 10.68 7.99 -0.58
C SER A 77 11.10 7.70 0.87
N VAL A 78 12.04 8.48 1.40
CA VAL A 78 12.49 8.36 2.80
C VAL A 78 11.33 8.42 3.80
N LYS A 79 10.28 9.19 3.50
CA LYS A 79 9.08 9.29 4.34
C LYS A 79 8.17 8.08 4.24
N GLY A 80 8.20 7.34 3.11
CA GLY A 80 7.33 6.19 2.86
C GLY A 80 5.84 6.53 2.91
N GLN A 81 5.47 7.70 2.41
CA GLN A 81 4.12 8.24 2.55
C GLN A 81 3.59 8.77 1.22
N THR A 82 2.42 8.33 0.81
CA THR A 82 1.60 9.01 -0.20
C THR A 82 0.98 10.29 0.39
N ILE A 83 0.30 11.07 -0.43
CA ILE A 83 -0.43 12.25 0.07
C ILE A 83 -1.54 11.81 1.03
N GLY A 84 -2.29 10.76 0.70
CA GLY A 84 -3.30 10.18 1.59
C GLY A 84 -2.71 9.72 2.91
N ASN A 85 -1.56 9.03 2.89
CA ASN A 85 -0.86 8.60 4.10
C ASN A 85 -0.45 9.78 4.99
N ARG A 86 -0.06 10.91 4.41
CA ARG A 86 0.29 12.13 5.17
C ARG A 86 -0.92 12.74 5.86
N VAL A 87 -2.09 12.75 5.20
CA VAL A 87 -3.34 13.29 5.75
C VAL A 87 -3.78 12.53 7.00
N VAL A 88 -3.48 11.24 7.07
CA VAL A 88 -3.93 10.37 8.19
C VAL A 88 -2.78 9.96 9.13
N ASP A 89 -1.62 10.61 9.05
CA ASP A 89 -0.42 10.34 9.88
C ASP A 89 -0.03 8.87 9.88
N THR A 90 0.25 8.33 8.68
CA THR A 90 0.73 6.96 8.51
C THR A 90 1.91 6.91 7.54
N ALA A 91 2.74 5.87 7.65
CA ALA A 91 3.83 5.61 6.72
C ALA A 91 3.97 4.11 6.47
N VAL A 92 4.41 3.76 5.27
CA VAL A 92 4.76 2.38 4.91
C VAL A 92 6.23 2.13 5.22
N ARG A 93 6.49 1.01 5.91
CA ARG A 93 7.84 0.60 6.34
C ARG A 93 8.09 -0.85 5.95
N ASP A 94 9.35 -1.18 5.84
CA ASP A 94 9.78 -2.56 5.71
C ASP A 94 9.39 -3.36 6.96
N ALA A 95 8.80 -4.53 6.76
CA ALA A 95 8.21 -5.33 7.84
C ALA A 95 9.23 -5.98 8.78
N LEU A 96 10.49 -6.10 8.35
CA LEU A 96 11.56 -6.74 9.10
C LEU A 96 12.46 -5.70 9.78
N THR A 97 12.82 -4.65 9.03
CA THR A 97 13.81 -3.66 9.49
C THR A 97 13.20 -2.39 10.04
N GLY A 98 11.92 -2.11 9.75
CA GLY A 98 11.28 -0.83 10.08
C GLY A 98 11.78 0.37 9.24
N ALA A 99 12.72 0.16 8.33
CA ALA A 99 13.27 1.19 7.47
C ALA A 99 12.30 1.65 6.37
N ALA A 100 12.69 2.66 5.60
CA ALA A 100 11.99 3.05 4.38
C ALA A 100 11.99 1.87 3.38
N ILE A 101 10.88 1.69 2.67
CA ILE A 101 10.76 0.62 1.70
C ILE A 101 11.51 0.93 0.41
N THR A 102 11.96 -0.11 -0.26
CA THR A 102 12.62 -0.02 -1.57
C THR A 102 11.59 0.19 -2.69
N SER A 103 12.04 0.68 -3.85
CA SER A 103 11.21 0.78 -5.05
C SER A 103 10.65 -0.58 -5.50
N SER A 104 11.41 -1.66 -5.29
CA SER A 104 10.96 -3.03 -5.57
C SER A 104 9.80 -3.46 -4.67
N GLN A 105 9.84 -3.13 -3.37
CA GLN A 105 8.74 -3.40 -2.45
C GLN A 105 7.51 -2.55 -2.78
N ALA A 106 7.70 -1.26 -3.10
CA ALA A 106 6.63 -0.39 -3.53
C ALA A 106 5.97 -0.89 -4.83
N LEU A 107 6.77 -1.36 -5.79
CA LEU A 107 6.27 -1.94 -7.04
C LEU A 107 5.50 -3.25 -6.80
N ARG A 108 6.00 -4.15 -5.96
CA ARG A 108 5.29 -5.39 -5.61
C ARG A 108 3.95 -5.08 -4.95
N ARG A 109 3.93 -4.11 -4.03
CA ARG A 109 2.72 -3.66 -3.36
C ARG A 109 1.68 -3.12 -4.34
N TRP A 110 2.08 -2.22 -5.23
CA TRP A 110 1.22 -1.68 -6.26
C TRP A 110 0.83 -2.75 -7.29
N GLY A 111 1.76 -3.61 -7.70
CA GLY A 111 1.53 -4.67 -8.68
C GLY A 111 0.44 -5.67 -8.25
N PHE A 112 0.34 -5.97 -6.96
CA PHE A 112 -0.75 -6.78 -6.43
C PHE A 112 -2.12 -6.08 -6.63
N VAL A 113 -2.19 -4.77 -6.37
CA VAL A 113 -3.40 -3.96 -6.60
C VAL A 113 -3.70 -3.85 -8.10
N ALA A 114 -2.69 -3.60 -8.92
CA ALA A 114 -2.83 -3.53 -10.38
C ALA A 114 -3.33 -4.85 -10.98
N PHE A 115 -2.94 -5.99 -10.41
CA PHE A 115 -3.35 -7.31 -10.89
C PHE A 115 -4.88 -7.47 -10.89
N TYR A 116 -5.55 -7.20 -9.77
CA TYR A 116 -7.01 -7.33 -9.76
C TYR A 116 -7.71 -6.22 -10.56
N SER A 117 -7.07 -5.04 -10.72
CA SER A 117 -7.59 -3.99 -11.60
C SER A 117 -7.49 -4.38 -13.09
N VAL A 118 -6.44 -5.09 -13.49
CA VAL A 118 -6.33 -5.66 -14.83
C VAL A 118 -7.38 -6.75 -15.06
N LEU A 119 -7.61 -7.61 -14.07
CA LEU A 119 -8.67 -8.61 -14.14
C LEU A 119 -10.05 -7.97 -14.35
N ASP A 120 -10.35 -6.86 -13.65
CA ASP A 120 -11.62 -6.14 -13.78
C ASP A 120 -11.86 -5.61 -15.21
N VAL A 121 -10.80 -5.15 -15.87
CA VAL A 121 -10.88 -4.62 -17.24
C VAL A 121 -10.92 -5.72 -18.31
N THR A 122 -10.29 -6.87 -18.05
CA THR A 122 -10.11 -7.94 -19.04
C THR A 122 -11.16 -9.03 -18.97
N LEU A 123 -11.72 -9.30 -17.79
CA LEU A 123 -12.73 -10.32 -17.63
C LEU A 123 -14.08 -9.90 -18.22
N PRO A 124 -14.87 -10.84 -18.76
CA PRO A 124 -16.25 -10.59 -19.13
C PRO A 124 -17.06 -10.09 -17.92
N THR A 125 -18.09 -9.30 -18.18
CA THR A 125 -18.96 -8.68 -17.14
C THR A 125 -19.58 -9.70 -16.18
N SER A 126 -19.79 -10.95 -16.61
CA SER A 126 -20.25 -12.06 -15.76
C SER A 126 -19.27 -12.47 -14.66
N TYR A 127 -17.99 -12.08 -14.77
CA TYR A 127 -16.94 -12.44 -13.80
C TYR A 127 -16.38 -11.25 -13.01
N THR A 128 -16.99 -10.07 -13.11
CA THR A 128 -16.54 -8.85 -12.39
C THR A 128 -16.59 -8.98 -10.85
N ALA A 129 -17.34 -9.96 -10.34
CA ALA A 129 -17.33 -10.28 -8.92
C ALA A 129 -15.95 -10.78 -8.42
N ILE A 130 -15.15 -11.43 -9.27
CA ILE A 130 -13.87 -12.02 -8.87
C ILE A 130 -12.86 -10.93 -8.43
N PRO A 131 -12.50 -9.93 -9.25
CA PRO A 131 -11.59 -8.86 -8.82
C PRO A 131 -12.15 -8.06 -7.64
N THR A 132 -13.46 -7.84 -7.59
CA THR A 132 -14.11 -7.16 -6.46
C THR A 132 -13.92 -7.93 -5.15
N VAL A 133 -14.14 -9.25 -5.15
CA VAL A 133 -13.94 -10.10 -3.97
C VAL A 133 -12.48 -10.08 -3.54
N ILE A 134 -11.52 -10.17 -4.47
CA ILE A 134 -10.08 -10.09 -4.15
C ILE A 134 -9.76 -8.75 -3.48
N ALA A 135 -10.25 -7.64 -4.03
CA ALA A 135 -10.05 -6.30 -3.48
C ALA A 135 -10.66 -6.14 -2.07
N LEU A 136 -11.87 -6.69 -1.86
CA LEU A 136 -12.53 -6.68 -0.55
C LEU A 136 -11.74 -7.51 0.48
N VAL A 137 -11.29 -8.71 0.11
CA VAL A 137 -10.48 -9.56 1.00
C VAL A 137 -9.18 -8.83 1.36
N ASP A 138 -8.49 -8.25 0.38
CA ASP A 138 -7.27 -7.48 0.63
C ASP A 138 -7.52 -6.31 1.59
N CYS A 139 -8.59 -5.55 1.37
CA CYS A 139 -8.96 -4.40 2.19
C CYS A 139 -9.35 -4.78 3.63
N LEU A 140 -10.08 -5.87 3.82
CA LEU A 140 -10.59 -6.31 5.13
C LEU A 140 -9.58 -7.15 5.91
N PHE A 141 -8.58 -7.72 5.26
CA PHE A 141 -7.59 -8.61 5.87
C PHE A 141 -6.92 -8.05 7.13
N PRO A 142 -6.57 -6.74 7.21
CA PRO A 142 -5.98 -6.14 8.41
C PRO A 142 -6.83 -6.21 9.67
N LEU A 143 -8.14 -6.45 9.55
CA LEU A 143 -9.03 -6.59 10.70
C LEU A 143 -8.75 -7.89 11.46
N PHE A 144 -8.27 -8.92 10.75
CA PHE A 144 -8.03 -10.27 11.27
C PHE A 144 -6.54 -10.57 11.48
N ASP A 145 -5.65 -9.79 10.86
CA ASP A 145 -4.20 -10.01 10.93
C ASP A 145 -3.59 -9.38 12.18
N ALA A 146 -2.79 -10.16 12.92
CA ALA A 146 -2.12 -9.70 14.14
C ALA A 146 -1.18 -8.49 13.89
N ARG A 147 -0.55 -8.42 12.73
CA ARG A 147 0.31 -7.31 12.30
C ARG A 147 -0.45 -6.22 11.51
N LYS A 148 -1.77 -6.35 11.41
CA LYS A 148 -2.65 -5.45 10.64
C LYS A 148 -2.18 -5.23 9.21
N GLN A 149 -1.65 -6.26 8.57
CA GLN A 149 -1.19 -6.23 7.19
C GLN A 149 -2.32 -6.61 6.24
N THR A 150 -2.40 -5.95 5.09
CA THR A 150 -3.19 -6.37 3.93
C THR A 150 -2.50 -7.54 3.22
N LEU A 151 -3.14 -8.17 2.26
CA LEU A 151 -2.49 -9.20 1.43
C LEU A 151 -1.34 -8.58 0.61
N HIS A 152 -1.56 -7.41 0.01
CA HIS A 152 -0.50 -6.71 -0.70
C HIS A 152 0.65 -6.25 0.20
N ASP A 153 0.39 -5.93 1.49
CA ASP A 153 1.44 -5.68 2.48
C ASP A 153 2.31 -6.92 2.70
N LYS A 154 1.67 -8.07 2.91
CA LYS A 154 2.38 -9.35 3.11
C LYS A 154 3.18 -9.75 1.88
N PHE A 155 2.60 -9.62 0.68
CA PHE A 155 3.27 -9.91 -0.58
C PHE A 155 4.51 -9.05 -0.80
N ALA A 156 4.44 -7.78 -0.41
CA ALA A 156 5.56 -6.84 -0.54
C ALA A 156 6.54 -6.84 0.65
N GLY A 157 6.25 -7.54 1.73
CA GLY A 157 7.06 -7.52 2.95
C GLY A 157 7.03 -6.16 3.65
N THR A 158 5.89 -5.50 3.69
CA THR A 158 5.72 -4.15 4.24
C THR A 158 4.69 -4.12 5.37
N LEU A 159 4.71 -3.06 6.16
CA LEU A 159 3.64 -2.78 7.12
C LEU A 159 3.39 -1.26 7.22
N VAL A 160 2.21 -0.89 7.70
CA VAL A 160 1.83 0.51 7.85
C VAL A 160 1.85 0.89 9.32
N VAL A 161 2.61 1.93 9.62
CA VAL A 161 2.80 2.45 10.98
C VAL A 161 2.21 3.85 11.12
N ARG A 162 1.95 4.26 12.34
CA ARG A 162 1.58 5.64 12.65
C ARG A 162 2.85 6.49 12.77
N THR A 163 2.79 7.71 12.26
CA THR A 163 3.88 8.72 12.33
C THR A 163 3.55 9.82 13.28
#